data_be41862dc56ebf7f18e1cbee60e593cc
#
_entry.id   be41862dc56ebf7f18e1cbee60e593cc
#
_cell.length_a   1.000
_cell.length_b   1.000
_cell.length_c   1.000
_cell.angle_alpha   90.00
_cell.angle_beta   90.00
_cell.angle_gamma   90.00
#
_symmetry.space_group_name_H-M   'P 1'
#
loop_
_entity.id
_entity.type
_entity.pdbx_description
1 polymer ?
#
loop_
_entity_poly.entity_id
_entity_poly.type
_entity_poly.pdbx_seq_one_letter_code
_entity_poly.pdbx_strand_id
1 'polypeptide(L)'
;MLNLLLFIITLLTTNYISLKKQKELFNSKYELLQQHYDYNFKFLHDLLHTCNQLNIQFDNQNYENAKEILNQLTQTTYKEFNAIYSQSLVLNYVINSHLNTLIENNINIKTTVETPLNHLDLQIQFQLFEYLLNFSIESCLKSDQKNKMIIIKSKEQANHLFLKITLPYVAIKKNIIEYSLNKILFDISYILSIKQIDTNYISLLITFNI
;
A
#
# COMPACT_ATOMS: atom_id res chain seq x y z
N MET A 1 3.56 -20.16 -51.09
CA MET A 1 3.95 -18.74 -50.97
C MET A 1 3.03 -17.95 -50.03
N LEU A 2 1.71 -17.96 -50.23
CA LEU A 2 0.74 -17.21 -49.42
C LEU A 2 0.81 -17.53 -47.91
N ASN A 3 0.89 -18.81 -47.55
CA ASN A 3 0.98 -19.26 -46.14
C ASN A 3 2.28 -18.83 -45.46
N LEU A 4 3.39 -18.77 -46.20
CA LEU A 4 4.66 -18.27 -45.65
C LEU A 4 4.60 -16.78 -45.39
N LEU A 5 3.97 -16.02 -46.27
CA LEU A 5 3.79 -14.56 -46.10
C LEU A 5 2.89 -14.26 -44.90
N LEU A 6 1.80 -15.01 -44.76
CA LEU A 6 0.89 -14.87 -43.61
C LEU A 6 1.59 -15.19 -42.28
N PHE A 7 2.44 -16.21 -42.24
CA PHE A 7 3.23 -16.58 -41.07
C PHE A 7 4.23 -15.46 -40.68
N ILE A 8 4.91 -14.88 -41.67
CA ILE A 8 5.84 -13.78 -41.44
C ILE A 8 5.10 -12.55 -40.89
N ILE A 9 3.95 -12.21 -41.46
CA ILE A 9 3.12 -11.08 -40.97
C ILE A 9 2.67 -11.31 -39.53
N THR A 10 2.18 -12.52 -39.19
CA THR A 10 1.77 -12.85 -37.82
C THR A 10 2.94 -12.76 -36.84
N LEU A 11 4.12 -13.23 -37.22
CA LEU A 11 5.32 -13.16 -36.40
C LEU A 11 5.76 -11.70 -36.16
N LEU A 12 5.72 -10.86 -37.20
CA LEU A 12 6.07 -9.44 -37.08
C LEU A 12 5.07 -8.68 -36.23
N THR A 13 3.77 -8.97 -36.38
CA THR A 13 2.72 -8.32 -35.56
C THR A 13 2.79 -8.73 -34.11
N THR A 14 3.05 -10.01 -33.80
CA THR A 14 3.23 -10.46 -32.41
C THR A 14 4.46 -9.86 -31.75
N ASN A 15 5.59 -9.77 -32.48
CA ASN A 15 6.79 -9.12 -32.00
C ASN A 15 6.58 -7.61 -31.78
N TYR A 16 5.90 -6.94 -32.70
CA TYR A 16 5.57 -5.52 -32.54
C TYR A 16 4.70 -5.27 -31.30
N ILE A 17 3.66 -6.09 -31.08
CA ILE A 17 2.77 -5.99 -29.91
C ILE A 17 3.57 -6.23 -28.62
N SER A 18 4.48 -7.22 -28.61
CA SER A 18 5.33 -7.53 -27.46
C SER A 18 6.26 -6.34 -27.13
N LEU A 19 6.93 -5.78 -28.13
CA LEU A 19 7.81 -4.61 -27.97
C LEU A 19 7.04 -3.38 -27.47
N LYS A 20 5.83 -3.16 -27.99
CA LYS A 20 4.97 -2.07 -27.53
C LYS A 20 4.60 -2.22 -26.07
N LYS A 21 4.18 -3.43 -25.64
CA LYS A 21 3.87 -3.74 -24.22
C LYS A 21 5.09 -3.54 -23.31
N GLN A 22 6.27 -3.99 -23.75
CA GLN A 22 7.50 -3.78 -22.97
C GLN A 22 7.83 -2.30 -22.81
N LYS A 23 7.65 -1.50 -23.85
CA LYS A 23 7.87 -0.04 -23.82
C LYS A 23 6.86 0.64 -22.87
N GLU A 24 5.58 0.26 -22.93
CA GLU A 24 4.54 0.78 -22.02
C GLU A 24 4.86 0.42 -20.56
N LEU A 25 5.26 -0.83 -20.30
CA LEU A 25 5.67 -1.26 -18.97
C LEU A 25 6.91 -0.52 -18.47
N PHE A 26 7.89 -0.29 -19.35
CA PHE A 26 9.09 0.47 -19.00
C PHE A 26 8.75 1.93 -18.66
N ASN A 27 7.91 2.59 -19.46
CA ASN A 27 7.48 3.95 -19.21
C ASN A 27 6.71 4.06 -17.88
N SER A 28 5.81 3.13 -17.61
CA SER A 28 5.07 3.07 -16.34
C SER A 28 6.01 2.89 -15.14
N LYS A 29 7.03 2.01 -15.26
CA LYS A 29 8.06 1.86 -14.20
C LYS A 29 8.90 3.12 -14.03
N TYR A 30 9.24 3.81 -15.12
CA TYR A 30 10.01 5.04 -15.06
C TYR A 30 9.23 6.18 -14.40
N GLU A 31 7.95 6.35 -14.75
CA GLU A 31 7.06 7.32 -14.11
C GLU A 31 6.92 7.04 -12.60
N LEU A 32 6.81 5.78 -12.21
CA LEU A 32 6.77 5.37 -10.82
C LEU A 32 8.05 5.74 -10.07
N LEU A 33 9.21 5.45 -10.66
CA LEU A 33 10.52 5.81 -10.10
C LEU A 33 10.66 7.32 -9.95
N GLN A 34 10.20 8.08 -10.95
CA GLN A 34 10.24 9.54 -10.91
C GLN A 34 9.34 10.11 -9.81
N GLN A 35 8.12 9.59 -9.67
CA GLN A 35 7.22 9.97 -8.57
C GLN A 35 7.85 9.68 -7.19
N HIS A 36 8.47 8.52 -7.02
CA HIS A 36 9.20 8.19 -5.79
C HIS A 36 10.39 9.12 -5.54
N TYR A 37 11.13 9.45 -6.59
CA TYR A 37 12.26 10.38 -6.49
C TYR A 37 11.78 11.77 -6.09
N ASP A 38 10.75 12.30 -6.76
CA ASP A 38 10.20 13.63 -6.50
C ASP A 38 9.62 13.72 -5.08
N TYR A 39 8.93 12.66 -4.62
CA TYR A 39 8.42 12.58 -3.25
C TYR A 39 9.54 12.59 -2.21
N ASN A 40 10.55 11.74 -2.39
CA ASN A 40 11.70 11.69 -1.47
C ASN A 40 12.50 12.99 -1.49
N PHE A 41 12.68 13.60 -2.66
CA PHE A 41 13.36 14.87 -2.78
C PHE A 41 12.63 15.99 -2.05
N LYS A 42 11.31 16.07 -2.24
CA LYS A 42 10.47 17.04 -1.54
C LYS A 42 10.54 16.85 -0.02
N PHE A 43 10.39 15.61 0.45
CA PHE A 43 10.48 15.29 1.88
C PHE A 43 11.82 15.71 2.48
N LEU A 44 12.93 15.35 1.82
CA LEU A 44 14.27 15.73 2.29
C LEU A 44 14.49 17.24 2.25
N HIS A 45 14.00 17.93 1.23
CA HIS A 45 14.06 19.39 1.13
C HIS A 45 13.31 20.06 2.29
N ASP A 46 12.08 19.61 2.56
CA ASP A 46 11.24 20.17 3.64
C ASP A 46 11.83 19.85 5.02
N LEU A 47 12.43 18.66 5.19
CA LEU A 47 13.17 18.30 6.39
C LEU A 47 14.37 19.22 6.62
N LEU A 48 15.20 19.45 5.60
CA LEU A 48 16.36 20.35 5.67
C LEU A 48 15.93 21.79 5.99
N HIS A 49 14.85 22.26 5.37
CA HIS A 49 14.29 23.59 5.65
C HIS A 49 13.85 23.71 7.10
N THR A 50 13.16 22.72 7.64
CA THR A 50 12.72 22.68 9.02
C THR A 50 13.91 22.62 10.01
N CYS A 51 14.95 21.83 9.70
CA CYS A 51 16.18 21.80 10.48
C CYS A 51 16.88 23.17 10.50
N ASN A 52 16.92 23.89 9.38
CA ASN A 52 17.49 25.23 9.31
C ASN A 52 16.66 26.22 10.14
N GLN A 53 15.33 26.14 10.10
CA GLN A 53 14.47 26.96 10.96
C GLN A 53 14.71 26.69 12.44
N LEU A 54 14.88 25.41 12.84
CA LEU A 54 15.24 25.04 14.21
C LEU A 54 16.56 25.70 14.65
N ASN A 55 17.60 25.61 13.81
CA ASN A 55 18.90 26.23 14.12
C ASN A 55 18.77 27.73 14.34
N ILE A 56 18.01 28.45 13.47
CA ILE A 56 17.74 29.89 13.64
C ILE A 56 17.04 30.18 14.97
N GLN A 57 16.07 29.37 15.40
CA GLN A 57 15.37 29.58 16.67
C GLN A 57 16.31 29.32 17.86
N PHE A 58 17.19 28.31 17.78
CA PHE A 58 18.22 28.08 18.81
C PHE A 58 19.22 29.21 18.91
N ASP A 59 19.71 29.73 17.79
CA ASP A 59 20.66 30.84 17.74
C ASP A 59 20.02 32.14 18.36
N ASN A 60 18.74 32.31 18.12
CA ASN A 60 17.97 33.42 18.70
C ASN A 60 17.48 33.17 20.16
N GLN A 61 17.87 32.06 20.76
CA GLN A 61 17.46 31.64 22.14
C GLN A 61 15.93 31.50 22.30
N ASN A 62 15.20 31.33 21.21
CA ASN A 62 13.74 31.16 21.21
C ASN A 62 13.35 29.68 21.35
N TYR A 63 13.60 29.12 22.54
CA TYR A 63 13.45 27.70 22.82
C TYR A 63 12.01 27.20 22.74
N GLU A 64 11.02 28.02 23.08
CA GLU A 64 9.61 27.61 22.99
C GLU A 64 9.19 27.38 21.54
N ASN A 65 9.56 28.29 20.64
CA ASN A 65 9.26 28.14 19.21
C ASN A 65 10.05 26.98 18.57
N ALA A 66 11.32 26.80 18.98
CA ALA A 66 12.11 25.64 18.55
C ALA A 66 11.45 24.31 18.95
N LYS A 67 10.91 24.24 20.18
CA LYS A 67 10.19 23.05 20.68
C LYS A 67 8.90 22.76 19.90
N GLU A 68 8.16 23.82 19.55
CA GLU A 68 6.95 23.68 18.73
C GLU A 68 7.28 23.14 17.34
N ILE A 69 8.28 23.71 16.64
CA ILE A 69 8.75 23.24 15.34
C ILE A 69 9.22 21.78 15.43
N LEU A 70 9.97 21.41 16.48
CA LEU A 70 10.43 20.05 16.70
C LEU A 70 9.25 19.08 16.90
N ASN A 71 8.24 19.47 17.66
CA ASN A 71 7.04 18.67 17.87
C ASN A 71 6.27 18.47 16.55
N GLN A 72 6.11 19.52 15.74
CA GLN A 72 5.47 19.43 14.43
C GLN A 72 6.24 18.52 13.50
N LEU A 73 7.58 18.66 13.43
CA LEU A 73 8.45 17.78 12.64
C LEU A 73 8.33 16.33 13.08
N THR A 74 8.37 16.10 14.39
CA THR A 74 8.22 14.75 14.96
C THR A 74 6.87 14.15 14.58
N GLN A 75 5.77 14.90 14.71
CA GLN A 75 4.43 14.40 14.34
C GLN A 75 4.31 14.11 12.85
N THR A 76 4.85 14.98 11.98
CA THR A 76 4.84 14.80 10.53
C THR A 76 5.67 13.57 10.16
N THR A 77 6.89 13.47 10.68
CA THR A 77 7.77 12.32 10.46
C THR A 77 7.13 11.01 10.94
N TYR A 78 6.48 11.00 12.12
CA TYR A 78 5.76 9.80 12.58
C TYR A 78 4.59 9.42 11.68
N LYS A 79 3.85 10.36 11.13
CA LYS A 79 2.76 10.07 10.19
C LYS A 79 3.28 9.47 8.89
N GLU A 80 4.31 10.08 8.31
CA GLU A 80 4.92 9.61 7.06
C GLU A 80 5.65 8.27 7.26
N PHE A 81 6.38 8.14 8.37
CA PHE A 81 7.11 6.95 8.72
C PHE A 81 6.21 5.74 9.01
N ASN A 82 5.04 5.94 9.61
CA ASN A 82 4.05 4.87 9.76
C ASN A 82 3.46 4.39 8.43
N ALA A 83 3.46 5.21 7.39
CA ALA A 83 3.07 4.83 6.03
C ALA A 83 4.18 4.09 5.25
N ILE A 84 5.45 4.21 5.67
CA ILE A 84 6.63 3.65 4.99
C ILE A 84 7.11 2.33 5.63
N TYR A 85 6.68 2.01 6.87
CA TYR A 85 7.18 0.87 7.64
C TYR A 85 6.55 -0.48 7.29
N SER A 86 6.55 -0.80 6.02
CA SER A 86 6.34 -2.17 5.58
C SER A 86 7.60 -2.67 4.87
N GLN A 87 8.03 -3.90 5.15
CA GLN A 87 9.07 -4.56 4.35
C GLN A 87 8.60 -4.90 2.93
N SER A 88 7.30 -4.76 2.65
CA SER A 88 6.72 -4.94 1.32
C SER A 88 6.74 -3.61 0.55
N LEU A 89 7.54 -3.53 -0.51
CA LEU A 89 7.57 -2.37 -1.41
C LEU A 89 6.21 -2.11 -2.05
N VAL A 90 5.49 -3.17 -2.41
CA VAL A 90 4.16 -3.08 -3.02
C VAL A 90 3.16 -2.48 -2.04
N LEU A 91 3.14 -2.94 -0.79
CA LEU A 91 2.25 -2.40 0.23
C LEU A 91 2.55 -0.92 0.52
N ASN A 92 3.83 -0.56 0.62
CA ASN A 92 4.23 0.84 0.81
C ASN A 92 3.76 1.73 -0.33
N TYR A 93 3.89 1.26 -1.59
CA TYR A 93 3.40 1.99 -2.74
C TYR A 93 1.87 2.17 -2.69
N VAL A 94 1.14 1.11 -2.41
CA VAL A 94 -0.32 1.16 -2.33
C VAL A 94 -0.79 2.09 -1.21
N ILE A 95 -0.17 2.07 -0.03
CA ILE A 95 -0.50 3.00 1.06
C ILE A 95 -0.22 4.45 0.63
N ASN A 96 0.93 4.71 0.02
CA ASN A 96 1.31 6.05 -0.42
C ASN A 96 0.39 6.60 -1.52
N SER A 97 -0.11 5.76 -2.42
CA SER A 97 -1.08 6.19 -3.46
C SER A 97 -2.42 6.66 -2.86
N HIS A 98 -2.75 6.22 -1.64
CA HIS A 98 -3.97 6.62 -0.91
C HIS A 98 -3.70 7.62 0.24
N LEU A 99 -2.47 8.12 0.37
CA LEU A 99 -2.06 8.92 1.53
C LEU A 99 -2.94 10.16 1.75
N ASN A 100 -3.28 10.89 0.69
CA ASN A 100 -4.15 12.06 0.78
C ASN A 100 -5.52 11.70 1.35
N THR A 101 -6.14 10.62 0.83
CA THR A 101 -7.45 10.15 1.31
C THR A 101 -7.39 9.73 2.78
N LEU A 102 -6.30 9.10 3.20
CA LEU A 102 -6.09 8.67 4.59
C LEU A 102 -5.98 9.87 5.52
N ILE A 103 -5.20 10.88 5.14
CA ILE A 103 -4.99 12.11 5.93
C ILE A 103 -6.29 12.91 6.04
N GLU A 104 -6.96 13.18 4.91
CA GLU A 104 -8.19 13.97 4.86
C GLU A 104 -9.32 13.37 5.71
N ASN A 105 -9.35 12.04 5.82
CA ASN A 105 -10.39 11.32 6.58
C ASN A 105 -9.94 10.88 7.98
N ASN A 106 -8.76 11.31 8.45
CA ASN A 106 -8.17 10.94 9.74
C ASN A 106 -8.10 9.41 9.95
N ILE A 107 -7.73 8.67 8.90
CA ILE A 107 -7.54 7.23 8.95
C ILE A 107 -6.08 6.93 9.25
N ASN A 108 -5.82 6.24 10.36
CA ASN A 108 -4.48 5.81 10.73
C ASN A 108 -4.21 4.39 10.22
N ILE A 109 -3.02 4.16 9.65
CA ILE A 109 -2.57 2.83 9.24
C ILE A 109 -1.42 2.39 10.14
N LYS A 110 -1.48 1.13 10.59
CA LYS A 110 -0.36 0.44 11.24
C LYS A 110 -0.04 -0.84 10.47
N THR A 111 1.23 -1.02 10.14
CA THR A 111 1.69 -2.23 9.45
C THR A 111 2.69 -3.00 10.30
N THR A 112 2.60 -4.32 10.29
CA THR A 112 3.61 -5.24 10.85
C THR A 112 3.74 -6.38 9.85
N VAL A 113 4.62 -6.18 8.86
CA VAL A 113 4.88 -7.16 7.80
C VAL A 113 6.17 -7.87 8.16
N GLU A 114 6.07 -9.01 8.87
CA GLU A 114 7.22 -9.83 9.23
C GLU A 114 7.73 -10.61 8.01
N THR A 115 6.81 -11.02 7.13
CA THR A 115 7.15 -11.72 5.90
C THR A 115 6.46 -11.02 4.74
N PRO A 116 7.23 -10.50 3.76
CA PRO A 116 6.69 -10.01 2.49
C PRO A 116 6.01 -11.14 1.73
N LEU A 117 4.97 -10.80 0.94
CA LEU A 117 4.23 -11.78 0.14
C LEU A 117 5.02 -12.19 -1.13
N ASN A 118 6.32 -12.44 -1.02
CA ASN A 118 7.21 -12.71 -2.15
C ASN A 118 6.89 -13.99 -2.92
N HIS A 119 6.11 -14.89 -2.33
CA HIS A 119 5.60 -16.10 -3.00
C HIS A 119 4.50 -15.80 -4.01
N LEU A 120 3.89 -14.60 -3.93
CA LEU A 120 2.90 -14.14 -4.90
C LEU A 120 3.58 -13.30 -5.98
N ASP A 121 3.11 -13.43 -7.22
CA ASP A 121 3.52 -12.53 -8.29
C ASP A 121 3.27 -11.06 -7.94
N LEU A 122 4.15 -10.16 -8.39
CA LEU A 122 4.07 -8.74 -8.07
C LEU A 122 2.73 -8.11 -8.49
N GLN A 123 2.18 -8.52 -9.62
CA GLN A 123 0.90 -8.02 -10.10
C GLN A 123 -0.23 -8.46 -9.18
N ILE A 124 -0.18 -9.70 -8.69
CA ILE A 124 -1.15 -10.24 -7.75
C ILE A 124 -1.04 -9.53 -6.40
N GLN A 125 0.18 -9.33 -5.90
CA GLN A 125 0.39 -8.54 -4.67
C GLN A 125 -0.22 -7.15 -4.78
N PHE A 126 -0.01 -6.48 -5.93
CA PHE A 126 -0.53 -5.14 -6.20
C PHE A 126 -2.04 -5.12 -6.16
N GLN A 127 -2.69 -5.99 -6.93
CA GLN A 127 -4.15 -6.09 -6.99
C GLN A 127 -4.76 -6.45 -5.62
N LEU A 128 -4.10 -7.34 -4.88
CA LEU A 128 -4.54 -7.77 -3.56
C LEU A 128 -4.48 -6.62 -2.54
N PHE A 129 -3.35 -5.94 -2.43
CA PHE A 129 -3.21 -4.83 -1.49
C PHE A 129 -4.09 -3.64 -1.86
N GLU A 130 -4.20 -3.32 -3.15
CA GLU A 130 -5.08 -2.26 -3.65
C GLU A 130 -6.54 -2.55 -3.29
N TYR A 131 -7.02 -3.76 -3.55
CA TYR A 131 -8.37 -4.18 -3.19
C TYR A 131 -8.60 -4.10 -1.67
N LEU A 132 -7.69 -4.67 -0.89
CA LEU A 132 -7.83 -4.75 0.56
C LEU A 132 -7.75 -3.37 1.22
N LEU A 133 -6.89 -2.48 0.72
CA LEU A 133 -6.78 -1.12 1.24
C LEU A 133 -8.01 -0.29 0.89
N ASN A 134 -8.47 -0.31 -0.36
CA ASN A 134 -9.70 0.37 -0.79
C ASN A 134 -10.90 -0.08 0.04
N PHE A 135 -11.07 -1.39 0.19
CA PHE A 135 -12.12 -1.97 1.02
C PHE A 135 -12.02 -1.49 2.48
N SER A 136 -10.82 -1.41 3.03
CA SER A 136 -10.59 -0.94 4.42
C SER A 136 -10.89 0.55 4.57
N ILE A 137 -10.50 1.38 3.59
CA ILE A 137 -10.80 2.82 3.56
C ILE A 137 -12.31 3.03 3.49
N GLU A 138 -13.01 2.33 2.60
CA GLU A 138 -14.48 2.42 2.52
C GLU A 138 -15.16 2.04 3.83
N SER A 139 -14.66 1.01 4.51
CA SER A 139 -15.16 0.59 5.82
C SER A 139 -14.93 1.68 6.88
N CYS A 140 -13.77 2.31 6.86
CA CYS A 140 -13.47 3.45 7.72
C CYS A 140 -14.39 4.64 7.44
N LEU A 141 -14.69 4.93 6.18
CA LEU A 141 -15.58 6.03 5.79
C LEU A 141 -17.03 5.80 6.24
N LYS A 142 -17.49 4.55 6.21
CA LYS A 142 -18.83 4.15 6.65
C LYS A 142 -18.96 4.01 8.17
N SER A 143 -17.86 4.01 8.90
CA SER A 143 -17.84 3.86 10.36
C SER A 143 -18.00 5.21 11.06
N ASP A 144 -18.82 5.25 12.10
CA ASP A 144 -19.00 6.41 12.98
C ASP A 144 -17.91 6.58 14.05
N GLN A 145 -16.88 5.73 14.02
CA GLN A 145 -15.79 5.77 15.00
C GLN A 145 -14.94 7.05 14.81
N LYS A 146 -14.62 7.70 15.94
CA LYS A 146 -13.73 8.88 15.96
C LYS A 146 -12.28 8.51 15.57
N ASN A 147 -11.81 7.35 16.03
CA ASN A 147 -10.46 6.86 15.75
C ASN A 147 -10.54 5.74 14.71
N LYS A 148 -10.37 6.09 13.45
CA LYS A 148 -10.37 5.15 12.34
C LYS A 148 -8.98 4.57 12.18
N MET A 149 -8.83 3.25 12.37
CA MET A 149 -7.54 2.60 12.29
C MET A 149 -7.61 1.33 11.43
N ILE A 150 -6.68 1.21 10.49
CA ILE A 150 -6.44 0.02 9.69
C ILE A 150 -5.14 -0.62 10.18
N ILE A 151 -5.15 -1.90 10.54
CA ILE A 151 -3.95 -2.63 10.94
C ILE A 151 -3.73 -3.77 9.96
N ILE A 152 -2.56 -3.76 9.30
CA ILE A 152 -2.17 -4.81 8.34
C ILE A 152 -1.00 -5.58 8.93
N LYS A 153 -1.14 -6.89 9.05
CA LYS A 153 -0.09 -7.78 9.56
C LYS A 153 0.11 -8.95 8.60
N SER A 154 1.36 -9.30 8.34
CA SER A 154 1.68 -10.58 7.69
C SER A 154 2.72 -11.33 8.48
N LYS A 155 2.57 -12.66 8.50
CA LYS A 155 3.46 -13.58 9.19
C LYS A 155 3.45 -14.92 8.48
N GLU A 156 4.61 -15.55 8.40
CA GLU A 156 4.75 -16.93 7.95
C GLU A 156 4.89 -17.85 9.16
N GLN A 157 4.15 -18.96 9.15
CA GLN A 157 4.24 -19.98 10.17
C GLN A 157 3.85 -21.35 9.59
N ALA A 158 4.70 -22.36 9.77
CA ALA A 158 4.42 -23.75 9.41
C ALA A 158 3.91 -23.91 7.94
N ASN A 159 4.66 -23.37 6.96
CA ASN A 159 4.33 -23.38 5.53
C ASN A 159 3.02 -22.67 5.15
N HIS A 160 2.54 -21.79 6.02
CA HIS A 160 1.41 -20.93 5.72
C HIS A 160 1.81 -19.47 5.85
N LEU A 161 1.37 -18.66 4.91
CA LEU A 161 1.48 -17.21 4.98
C LEU A 161 0.12 -16.65 5.42
N PHE A 162 0.13 -15.91 6.50
CA PHE A 162 -1.04 -15.26 7.07
C PHE A 162 -1.00 -13.77 6.75
N LEU A 163 -2.04 -13.28 6.09
CA LEU A 163 -2.28 -11.85 5.91
C LEU A 163 -3.53 -11.47 6.71
N LYS A 164 -3.36 -10.67 7.74
CA LYS A 164 -4.43 -10.22 8.61
C LYS A 164 -4.65 -8.73 8.46
N ILE A 165 -5.90 -8.33 8.22
CA ILE A 165 -6.32 -6.94 8.21
C ILE A 165 -7.37 -6.73 9.28
N THR A 166 -7.14 -5.74 10.12
CA THR A 166 -8.10 -5.29 11.14
C THR A 166 -8.59 -3.91 10.76
N LEU A 167 -9.88 -3.72 10.75
CA LEU A 167 -10.55 -2.49 10.33
C LEU A 167 -11.80 -2.23 11.18
N PRO A 168 -12.36 -1.01 11.18
CA PRO A 168 -13.60 -0.70 11.87
C PRO A 168 -14.74 -1.62 11.44
N TYR A 169 -15.59 -1.99 12.40
CA TYR A 169 -16.74 -2.86 12.14
C TYR A 169 -17.74 -2.20 11.20
N VAL A 170 -18.01 -2.88 10.12
CA VAL A 170 -19.13 -2.59 9.20
C VAL A 170 -19.76 -3.93 8.85
N ALA A 171 -21.06 -3.96 8.65
CA ALA A 171 -21.76 -5.18 8.21
C ALA A 171 -21.23 -5.64 6.86
N ILE A 172 -20.40 -6.69 6.85
CA ILE A 172 -19.71 -7.20 5.67
C ILE A 172 -20.33 -8.54 5.25
N LYS A 173 -20.65 -8.66 3.97
CA LYS A 173 -21.05 -9.93 3.38
C LYS A 173 -19.79 -10.66 2.88
N LYS A 174 -19.42 -11.76 3.54
CA LYS A 174 -18.25 -12.59 3.21
C LYS A 174 -18.18 -12.93 1.71
N ASN A 175 -19.29 -13.28 1.09
CA ASN A 175 -19.37 -13.67 -0.31
C ASN A 175 -18.89 -12.59 -1.29
N ILE A 176 -19.03 -11.30 -0.93
CA ILE A 176 -18.54 -10.19 -1.79
C ILE A 176 -17.02 -10.16 -1.79
N ILE A 177 -16.42 -10.31 -0.61
CA ILE A 177 -14.96 -10.34 -0.48
C ILE A 177 -14.39 -11.57 -1.18
N GLU A 178 -14.98 -12.75 -0.95
CA GLU A 178 -14.55 -13.99 -1.59
C GLU A 178 -14.63 -13.90 -3.12
N TYR A 179 -15.70 -13.30 -3.66
CA TYR A 179 -15.82 -13.10 -5.11
C TYR A 179 -14.69 -12.23 -5.68
N SER A 180 -14.35 -11.16 -5.01
CA SER A 180 -13.25 -10.27 -5.45
C SER A 180 -11.88 -10.94 -5.30
N LEU A 181 -11.65 -11.62 -4.18
CA LEU A 181 -10.41 -12.36 -3.95
C LEU A 181 -10.23 -13.50 -4.95
N ASN A 182 -11.28 -14.24 -5.30
CA ASN A 182 -11.22 -15.30 -6.30
C ASN A 182 -10.82 -14.78 -7.69
N LYS A 183 -11.16 -13.54 -8.03
CA LYS A 183 -10.70 -12.92 -9.29
C LYS A 183 -9.21 -12.55 -9.25
N ILE A 184 -8.74 -12.08 -8.10
CA ILE A 184 -7.35 -11.63 -7.93
C ILE A 184 -6.43 -12.85 -7.76
N LEU A 185 -6.87 -13.84 -7.00
CA LEU A 185 -6.10 -15.01 -6.59
C LEU A 185 -6.47 -16.27 -7.41
N PHE A 186 -6.77 -16.11 -8.70
CA PHE A 186 -7.39 -17.10 -9.56
C PHE A 186 -6.77 -18.50 -9.45
N ASP A 187 -5.42 -18.61 -9.43
CA ASP A 187 -4.70 -19.88 -9.36
C ASP A 187 -4.05 -20.14 -7.98
N ILE A 188 -4.40 -19.35 -6.98
CA ILE A 188 -3.79 -19.42 -5.64
C ILE A 188 -4.80 -19.95 -4.64
N SER A 189 -4.45 -21.05 -4.00
CA SER A 189 -5.26 -21.61 -2.91
C SER A 189 -5.15 -20.74 -1.66
N TYR A 190 -6.29 -20.29 -1.15
CA TYR A 190 -6.36 -19.50 0.08
C TYR A 190 -7.59 -19.86 0.90
N ILE A 191 -7.55 -19.51 2.18
CA ILE A 191 -8.68 -19.60 3.10
C ILE A 191 -8.96 -18.21 3.65
N LEU A 192 -10.23 -17.74 3.51
CA LEU A 192 -10.69 -16.49 4.10
C LEU A 192 -11.48 -16.75 5.38
N SER A 193 -11.02 -16.16 6.48
CA SER A 193 -11.74 -16.11 7.76
C SER A 193 -12.05 -14.66 8.12
N ILE A 194 -13.30 -14.41 8.50
CA ILE A 194 -13.75 -13.09 8.96
C ILE A 194 -14.22 -13.27 10.40
N LYS A 195 -13.64 -12.50 11.31
CA LYS A 195 -13.97 -12.57 12.74
C LYS A 195 -14.18 -11.17 13.30
N GLN A 196 -15.28 -10.96 13.96
CA GLN A 196 -15.48 -9.78 14.80
C GLN A 196 -14.56 -9.89 16.03
N ILE A 197 -13.73 -8.87 16.27
CA ILE A 197 -12.81 -8.82 17.41
C ILE A 197 -13.55 -8.29 18.64
N ASP A 198 -14.26 -7.19 18.44
CA ASP A 198 -15.09 -6.54 19.46
C ASP A 198 -16.25 -5.79 18.77
N THR A 199 -16.94 -4.93 19.52
CA THR A 199 -18.03 -4.11 18.96
C THR A 199 -17.58 -3.12 17.89
N ASN A 200 -16.29 -2.78 17.85
CA ASN A 200 -15.73 -1.70 17.06
C ASN A 200 -14.89 -2.18 15.88
N TYR A 201 -14.36 -3.40 15.94
CA TYR A 201 -13.38 -3.90 14.96
C TYR A 201 -13.69 -5.30 14.46
N ILE A 202 -13.37 -5.50 13.19
CA ILE A 202 -13.43 -6.77 12.49
C ILE A 202 -12.05 -7.12 11.96
N SER A 203 -11.75 -8.41 11.88
CA SER A 203 -10.53 -8.94 11.30
C SER A 203 -10.84 -9.81 10.09
N LEU A 204 -10.17 -9.52 8.99
CA LEU A 204 -10.05 -10.39 7.82
C LEU A 204 -8.73 -11.13 7.92
N LEU A 205 -8.75 -12.44 7.84
CA LEU A 205 -7.56 -13.29 7.81
C LEU A 205 -7.57 -14.08 6.51
N ILE A 206 -6.55 -13.88 5.69
CA ILE A 206 -6.30 -14.65 4.47
C ILE A 206 -5.10 -15.53 4.76
N THR A 207 -5.26 -16.83 4.58
CA THR A 207 -4.21 -17.84 4.78
C THR A 207 -3.86 -18.44 3.42
N PHE A 208 -2.61 -18.37 3.02
CA PHE A 208 -2.06 -18.97 1.82
C PHE A 208 -1.25 -20.21 2.18
N ASN A 209 -1.35 -21.26 1.39
CA ASN A 209 -0.44 -22.41 1.45
C ASN A 209 0.78 -22.08 0.57
N ILE A 210 1.99 -22.12 1.14
CA ILE A 210 3.27 -21.82 0.49
C ILE A 210 4.19 -23.04 0.50
#